data_2afdd5d77e023a248122590e9090c7e2
#
_entry.id   2afdd5d77e023a248122590e9090c7e2
#
_cell.length_a   1.000
_cell.length_b   1.000
_cell.length_c   1.000
_cell.angle_alpha   90.00
_cell.angle_beta   90.00
_cell.angle_gamma   90.00
#
_symmetry.space_group_name_H-M   'P 1'
#
loop_
_entity.id
_entity.type
_entity.pdbx_description
1 polymer ?
#
loop_
_entity_poly.entity_id
_entity_poly.type
_entity_poly.pdbx_seq_one_letter_code
_entity_poly.pdbx_strand_id
1 'polypeptide(L)'
;MAAARILIIYTGGTIGMGKNVETGILEPLDFNHLVSSMPEFQLIQADIDVRKFDPPIDSSDMDPMRWAELVGLIANNYEEYDGFVILHGTDTMAYTASALSFMLENLTKPVILTGSQLPIGELRTDGKENLMTAIELASMKNKGGRPMVPEVCIFFNGRLLRGNRAIKINAEGFHAFDSFNHPHLCDVGINFTFHDHHILTPDYDKPMVPHLKLDPNVIVFSLFPGIQDAIVRHVLESPTLRGIVMRTYGSGNAPQAPWIMRLLDQAAHRGVNIINISQCLTGSVEMSRYGAGFQLKIAHVISGRDSTVEAAVTKLMYLQGRYNDNKIVREKLQQSLAGEITL
;
A
#
# COMPACT_ATOMS: atom_id res chain seq x y z
N MET A 1 7.96 -29.58 13.61
CA MET A 1 8.63 -28.46 12.89
C MET A 1 8.92 -27.40 13.93
N ALA A 2 10.00 -26.63 13.80
CA ALA A 2 10.22 -25.48 14.69
C ALA A 2 9.06 -24.49 14.53
N ALA A 3 8.71 -23.77 15.60
CA ALA A 3 7.73 -22.69 15.55
C ALA A 3 8.20 -21.61 14.56
N ALA A 4 7.26 -20.99 13.86
CA ALA A 4 7.59 -19.87 12.96
C ALA A 4 8.02 -18.66 13.81
N ARG A 5 9.04 -17.93 13.38
CA ARG A 5 9.49 -16.69 14.05
C ARG A 5 8.86 -15.48 13.33
N ILE A 6 8.08 -14.70 14.05
CA ILE A 6 7.35 -13.55 13.53
C ILE A 6 7.83 -12.27 14.22
N LEU A 7 8.20 -11.27 13.41
CA LEU A 7 8.50 -9.94 13.91
C LEU A 7 7.29 -9.03 13.80
N ILE A 8 6.78 -8.57 14.92
CA ILE A 8 5.78 -7.50 14.96
C ILE A 8 6.50 -6.16 14.97
N ILE A 9 6.11 -5.27 14.05
CA ILE A 9 6.61 -3.90 13.96
C ILE A 9 5.45 -2.96 14.28
N TYR A 10 5.51 -2.32 15.44
CA TYR A 10 4.53 -1.32 15.84
C TYR A 10 4.98 0.06 15.38
N THR A 11 4.31 0.59 14.36
CA THR A 11 4.59 1.95 13.88
C THR A 11 3.78 3.01 14.59
N GLY A 12 2.63 2.65 15.17
CA GLY A 12 1.66 3.53 15.79
C GLY A 12 0.22 3.15 15.44
N GLY A 13 -0.67 4.11 15.56
CA GLY A 13 -2.09 3.93 15.24
C GLY A 13 -2.95 3.47 16.41
N THR A 14 -4.26 3.52 16.20
CA THR A 14 -5.30 3.27 17.20
C THR A 14 -5.18 1.91 17.91
N ILE A 15 -4.73 0.89 17.19
CA ILE A 15 -4.60 -0.48 17.73
C ILE A 15 -3.72 -0.55 18.99
N GLY A 16 -2.65 0.23 19.04
CA GLY A 16 -1.72 0.28 20.18
C GLY A 16 -2.03 1.37 21.19
N MET A 17 -3.21 1.96 21.15
CA MET A 17 -3.64 2.97 22.10
C MET A 17 -4.53 2.39 23.20
N GLY A 18 -4.42 2.95 24.40
CA GLY A 18 -5.32 2.68 25.52
C GLY A 18 -5.93 3.96 26.04
N LYS A 19 -7.11 3.85 26.58
CA LYS A 19 -7.77 4.97 27.22
C LYS A 19 -7.20 5.19 28.62
N ASN A 20 -6.60 6.36 28.85
CA ASN A 20 -6.20 6.76 30.18
C ASN A 20 -7.45 6.90 31.07
N VAL A 21 -7.49 6.18 32.17
CA VAL A 21 -8.67 6.07 33.05
C VAL A 21 -9.03 7.43 33.70
N GLU A 22 -8.03 8.28 33.95
CA GLU A 22 -8.23 9.57 34.63
C GLU A 22 -8.62 10.68 33.66
N THR A 23 -7.97 10.73 32.48
CA THR A 23 -8.16 11.82 31.51
C THR A 23 -9.15 11.48 30.40
N GLY A 24 -9.42 10.18 30.18
CA GLY A 24 -10.21 9.70 29.05
C GLY A 24 -9.53 9.82 27.69
N ILE A 25 -8.29 10.29 27.64
CA ILE A 25 -7.50 10.50 26.41
C ILE A 25 -6.85 9.16 25.99
N LEU A 26 -6.75 8.94 24.68
CA LEU A 26 -6.03 7.80 24.13
C LEU A 26 -4.52 8.05 24.20
N GLU A 27 -3.80 7.16 24.84
CA GLU A 27 -2.35 7.18 25.01
C GLU A 27 -1.74 5.87 24.48
N PRO A 28 -0.49 5.89 23.98
CA PRO A 28 0.18 4.66 23.53
C PRO A 28 0.31 3.65 24.68
N LEU A 29 -0.16 2.42 24.44
CA LEU A 29 -0.01 1.31 25.38
C LEU A 29 1.41 0.73 25.31
N ASP A 30 1.90 0.22 26.44
CA ASP A 30 3.04 -0.67 26.41
C ASP A 30 2.63 -2.00 25.72
N PHE A 31 3.18 -2.23 24.53
CA PHE A 31 2.84 -3.41 23.73
C PHE A 31 3.20 -4.73 24.43
N ASN A 32 4.27 -4.77 25.25
CA ASN A 32 4.62 -5.97 26.01
C ASN A 32 3.54 -6.28 27.06
N HIS A 33 3.00 -5.23 27.67
CA HIS A 33 1.87 -5.38 28.60
C HIS A 33 0.61 -5.85 27.88
N LEU A 34 0.39 -5.36 26.66
CA LEU A 34 -0.74 -5.76 25.84
C LEU A 34 -0.69 -7.26 25.47
N VAL A 35 0.45 -7.74 24.99
CA VAL A 35 0.67 -9.18 24.68
C VAL A 35 0.48 -10.04 25.93
N SER A 36 1.06 -9.63 27.09
CA SER A 36 0.92 -10.35 28.34
C SER A 36 -0.51 -10.37 28.90
N SER A 37 -1.33 -9.41 28.54
CA SER A 37 -2.74 -9.31 28.98
C SER A 37 -3.72 -10.08 28.11
N MET A 38 -3.26 -10.67 26.99
CA MET A 38 -4.10 -11.46 26.07
C MET A 38 -3.71 -12.95 26.15
N PRO A 39 -4.43 -13.77 26.93
CA PRO A 39 -4.14 -15.20 27.07
C PRO A 39 -4.14 -15.96 25.73
N GLU A 40 -4.91 -15.45 24.75
CA GLU A 40 -5.04 -16.03 23.41
C GLU A 40 -3.72 -16.04 22.64
N PHE A 41 -2.79 -15.12 22.94
CA PHE A 41 -1.45 -15.13 22.35
C PHE A 41 -0.66 -16.42 22.61
N GLN A 42 -0.94 -17.08 23.75
CA GLN A 42 -0.32 -18.37 24.10
C GLN A 42 -0.79 -19.52 23.19
N LEU A 43 -1.89 -19.34 22.49
CA LEU A 43 -2.44 -20.33 21.55
C LEU A 43 -1.78 -20.24 20.16
N ILE A 44 -1.12 -19.13 19.87
CA ILE A 44 -0.42 -18.93 18.60
C ILE A 44 0.85 -19.76 18.59
N GLN A 45 0.98 -20.65 17.62
CA GLN A 45 2.16 -21.52 17.45
C GLN A 45 3.29 -20.79 16.71
N ALA A 46 3.70 -19.64 17.21
CA ALA A 46 4.81 -18.85 16.66
C ALA A 46 5.62 -18.19 17.79
N ASP A 47 6.93 -18.04 17.56
CA ASP A 47 7.80 -17.22 18.38
C ASP A 47 7.67 -15.77 17.91
N ILE A 48 7.29 -14.87 18.81
CA ILE A 48 6.95 -13.49 18.48
C ILE A 48 7.92 -12.53 19.15
N ASP A 49 8.61 -11.74 18.35
CA ASP A 49 9.38 -10.58 18.78
C ASP A 49 8.71 -9.29 18.35
N VAL A 50 8.98 -8.20 19.09
CA VAL A 50 8.38 -6.90 18.85
C VAL A 50 9.46 -5.83 18.70
N ARG A 51 9.28 -4.98 17.68
CA ARG A 51 10.01 -3.71 17.51
C ARG A 51 9.00 -2.58 17.41
N LYS A 52 9.32 -1.45 18.00
CA LYS A 52 8.44 -0.26 17.96
C LYS A 52 9.20 0.95 17.42
N PHE A 53 8.48 1.81 16.75
CA PHE A 53 8.93 3.15 16.44
C PHE A 53 8.84 4.00 17.71
N ASP A 54 9.85 4.81 17.98
CA ASP A 54 9.90 5.70 19.13
C ASP A 54 10.29 7.11 18.71
N PRO A 55 9.34 8.07 18.78
CA PRO A 55 7.93 7.92 19.21
C PRO A 55 7.09 7.16 18.17
N PRO A 56 5.94 6.56 18.57
CA PRO A 56 4.95 6.03 17.63
C PRO A 56 4.42 7.12 16.70
N ILE A 57 4.12 6.75 15.46
CA ILE A 57 3.74 7.67 14.38
C ILE A 57 2.21 7.65 14.22
N ASP A 58 1.58 8.84 14.16
CA ASP A 58 0.26 8.93 13.57
C ASP A 58 0.37 8.63 12.07
N SER A 59 -0.51 7.77 11.54
CA SER A 59 -0.43 7.40 10.13
C SER A 59 -0.64 8.57 9.18
N SER A 60 -1.27 9.66 9.62
CA SER A 60 -1.39 10.91 8.85
C SER A 60 -0.04 11.62 8.63
N ASP A 61 0.95 11.34 9.48
CA ASP A 61 2.31 11.88 9.40
C ASP A 61 3.29 10.90 8.70
N MET A 62 2.77 9.83 8.11
CA MET A 62 3.58 8.86 7.36
C MET A 62 4.14 9.50 6.08
N ASP A 63 5.43 9.30 5.84
CA ASP A 63 6.16 9.88 4.72
C ASP A 63 7.16 8.88 4.08
N PRO A 64 7.80 9.23 2.94
CA PRO A 64 8.79 8.36 2.30
C PRO A 64 10.01 8.03 3.16
N MET A 65 10.41 8.88 4.10
CA MET A 65 11.53 8.58 5.01
C MET A 65 11.14 7.48 6.01
N ARG A 66 9.91 7.53 6.52
CA ARG A 66 9.36 6.50 7.41
C ARG A 66 9.17 5.16 6.70
N TRP A 67 8.77 5.18 5.42
CA TRP A 67 8.76 3.94 4.61
C TRP A 67 10.16 3.36 4.42
N ALA A 68 11.17 4.19 4.17
CA ALA A 68 12.54 3.73 4.06
C ALA A 68 13.08 3.15 5.38
N GLU A 69 12.73 3.76 6.52
CA GLU A 69 13.06 3.25 7.86
C GLU A 69 12.43 1.87 8.10
N LEU A 70 11.15 1.72 7.75
CA LEU A 70 10.40 0.47 7.89
C LEU A 70 10.99 -0.64 6.99
N VAL A 71 11.31 -0.32 5.73
CA VAL A 71 12.00 -1.25 4.82
C VAL A 71 13.37 -1.65 5.35
N GLY A 72 14.14 -0.70 5.87
CA GLY A 72 15.44 -0.98 6.49
C GLY A 72 15.34 -1.91 7.69
N LEU A 73 14.31 -1.72 8.54
CA LEU A 73 14.06 -2.58 9.69
C LEU A 73 13.69 -4.00 9.24
N ILE A 74 12.83 -4.16 8.23
CA ILE A 74 12.48 -5.47 7.66
C ILE A 74 13.73 -6.13 7.07
N ALA A 75 14.51 -5.41 6.25
CA ALA A 75 15.69 -5.94 5.58
C ALA A 75 16.76 -6.42 6.57
N ASN A 76 17.02 -5.65 7.63
CA ASN A 76 18.01 -6.00 8.66
C ASN A 76 17.63 -7.24 9.49
N ASN A 77 16.34 -7.58 9.52
CA ASN A 77 15.81 -8.73 10.27
C ASN A 77 15.33 -9.86 9.34
N TYR A 78 15.54 -9.72 8.02
CA TYR A 78 14.91 -10.60 7.04
C TYR A 78 15.29 -12.07 7.20
N GLU A 79 16.54 -12.37 7.49
CA GLU A 79 17.03 -13.75 7.63
C GLU A 79 16.58 -14.41 8.94
N GLU A 80 16.30 -13.63 9.98
CA GLU A 80 15.97 -14.16 11.31
C GLU A 80 14.51 -14.57 11.46
N TYR A 81 13.58 -13.92 10.70
CA TYR A 81 12.15 -14.12 10.85
C TYR A 81 11.52 -14.76 9.62
N ASP A 82 10.48 -15.57 9.83
CA ASP A 82 9.69 -16.23 8.78
C ASP A 82 8.65 -15.30 8.17
N GLY A 83 8.23 -14.26 8.90
CA GLY A 83 7.24 -13.29 8.46
C GLY A 83 7.23 -12.03 9.32
N PHE A 84 6.55 -11.00 8.82
CA PHE A 84 6.48 -9.67 9.44
C PHE A 84 5.02 -9.24 9.57
N VAL A 85 4.64 -8.72 10.72
CA VAL A 85 3.33 -8.10 10.95
C VAL A 85 3.55 -6.65 11.33
N ILE A 86 2.94 -5.73 10.59
CA ILE A 86 3.08 -4.28 10.82
C ILE A 86 1.78 -3.75 11.39
N LEU A 87 1.84 -3.25 12.63
CA LEU A 87 0.73 -2.54 13.25
C LEU A 87 0.79 -1.07 12.86
N HIS A 88 -0.23 -0.61 12.15
CA HIS A 88 -0.24 0.67 11.46
C HIS A 88 -1.58 1.40 11.66
N GLY A 89 -1.58 2.72 11.71
CA GLY A 89 -2.80 3.50 11.66
C GLY A 89 -3.52 3.35 10.32
N THR A 90 -4.86 3.33 10.33
CA THR A 90 -5.65 2.94 9.15
C THR A 90 -5.66 3.96 8.02
N ASP A 91 -5.38 5.27 8.28
CA ASP A 91 -5.59 6.33 7.29
C ASP A 91 -4.67 6.23 6.07
N THR A 92 -3.42 5.88 6.27
CA THR A 92 -2.42 5.75 5.18
C THR A 92 -1.88 4.34 5.02
N MET A 93 -2.49 3.34 5.65
CA MET A 93 -2.05 1.94 5.59
C MET A 93 -1.93 1.45 4.14
N ALA A 94 -2.88 1.78 3.26
CA ALA A 94 -2.87 1.39 1.86
C ALA A 94 -1.71 2.05 1.07
N TYR A 95 -1.32 3.29 1.42
CA TYR A 95 -0.11 3.92 0.87
C TYR A 95 1.16 3.21 1.33
N THR A 96 1.27 2.92 2.62
CA THR A 96 2.42 2.19 3.19
C THR A 96 2.53 0.80 2.57
N ALA A 97 1.43 0.05 2.49
CA ALA A 97 1.43 -1.28 1.87
C ALA A 97 1.82 -1.23 0.38
N SER A 98 1.33 -0.23 -0.36
CA SER A 98 1.72 -0.02 -1.75
C SER A 98 3.20 0.33 -1.89
N ALA A 99 3.74 1.23 -1.08
CA ALA A 99 5.15 1.60 -1.09
C ALA A 99 6.05 0.39 -0.80
N LEU A 100 5.76 -0.36 0.27
CA LEU A 100 6.51 -1.56 0.63
C LEU A 100 6.48 -2.63 -0.46
N SER A 101 5.36 -2.77 -1.19
CA SER A 101 5.24 -3.71 -2.32
C SER A 101 6.26 -3.45 -3.43
N PHE A 102 6.64 -2.19 -3.65
CA PHE A 102 7.67 -1.82 -4.63
C PHE A 102 9.08 -1.77 -4.04
N MET A 103 9.22 -1.37 -2.78
CA MET A 103 10.50 -1.18 -2.12
C MET A 103 11.15 -2.49 -1.67
N LEU A 104 10.38 -3.57 -1.48
CA LEU A 104 10.85 -4.91 -1.15
C LEU A 104 10.82 -5.79 -2.41
N GLU A 105 11.77 -5.58 -3.33
CA GLU A 105 11.83 -6.32 -4.59
C GLU A 105 12.13 -7.80 -4.34
N ASN A 106 11.40 -8.69 -5.00
CA ASN A 106 11.49 -10.15 -4.85
C ASN A 106 11.26 -10.63 -3.40
N LEU A 107 10.24 -10.11 -2.76
CA LEU A 107 9.84 -10.50 -1.41
C LEU A 107 9.43 -11.98 -1.39
N THR A 108 10.05 -12.79 -0.53
CA THR A 108 9.79 -14.24 -0.40
C THR A 108 9.12 -14.63 0.92
N LYS A 109 8.87 -13.65 1.80
CA LYS A 109 8.24 -13.81 3.11
C LYS A 109 7.02 -12.90 3.24
N PRO A 110 6.01 -13.25 4.03
CA PRO A 110 4.84 -12.40 4.24
C PRO A 110 5.20 -11.12 4.98
N VAL A 111 4.67 -10.00 4.52
CA VAL A 111 4.67 -8.71 5.22
C VAL A 111 3.21 -8.25 5.32
N ILE A 112 2.58 -8.44 6.47
CA ILE A 112 1.15 -8.21 6.65
C ILE A 112 0.93 -6.96 7.48
N LEU A 113 0.34 -5.92 6.88
CA LEU A 113 -0.10 -4.73 7.59
C LEU A 113 -1.48 -4.98 8.17
N THR A 114 -1.69 -4.54 9.39
CA THR A 114 -3.00 -4.54 10.04
C THR A 114 -3.10 -3.40 11.05
N GLY A 115 -4.29 -3.21 11.59
CA GLY A 115 -4.60 -2.16 12.55
C GLY A 115 -5.99 -2.38 13.12
N SER A 116 -6.57 -1.33 13.66
CA SER A 116 -7.95 -1.38 14.15
C SER A 116 -8.66 -0.04 14.03
N GLN A 117 -9.99 -0.09 13.99
CA GLN A 117 -10.83 1.10 14.09
C GLN A 117 -11.04 1.52 15.55
N LEU A 118 -11.00 0.55 16.48
CA LEU A 118 -11.08 0.80 17.90
C LEU A 118 -9.78 0.37 18.61
N PRO A 119 -9.36 1.07 19.66
CA PRO A 119 -8.25 0.66 20.51
C PRO A 119 -8.43 -0.78 20.99
N ILE A 120 -7.33 -1.52 21.14
CA ILE A 120 -7.39 -2.94 21.48
C ILE A 120 -7.99 -3.20 22.88
N GLY A 121 -7.95 -2.21 23.77
CA GLY A 121 -8.57 -2.24 25.10
C GLY A 121 -10.08 -1.95 25.14
N GLU A 122 -10.68 -1.55 24.03
CA GLU A 122 -12.12 -1.24 23.99
C GLU A 122 -12.98 -2.51 23.86
N LEU A 123 -14.20 -2.44 24.44
CA LEU A 123 -15.09 -3.61 24.58
C LEU A 123 -15.44 -4.29 23.24
N ARG A 124 -15.51 -3.55 22.14
CA ARG A 124 -15.90 -4.05 20.81
C ARG A 124 -14.80 -3.93 19.81
N THR A 125 -13.55 -3.97 20.26
CA THR A 125 -12.39 -3.79 19.38
C THR A 125 -12.32 -4.87 18.30
N ASP A 126 -12.02 -4.46 17.08
CA ASP A 126 -11.61 -5.30 15.96
C ASP A 126 -10.09 -5.63 16.01
N GLY A 127 -9.33 -4.94 16.89
CA GLY A 127 -7.88 -5.03 16.93
C GLY A 127 -7.35 -6.41 17.33
N LYS A 128 -8.02 -7.11 18.25
CA LYS A 128 -7.59 -8.46 18.70
C LYS A 128 -7.63 -9.45 17.54
N GLU A 129 -8.78 -9.54 16.88
CA GLU A 129 -8.97 -10.46 15.76
C GLU A 129 -8.05 -10.15 14.61
N ASN A 130 -7.93 -8.86 14.26
CA ASN A 130 -7.04 -8.41 13.19
C ASN A 130 -5.58 -8.77 13.48
N LEU A 131 -5.10 -8.56 14.71
CA LEU A 131 -3.72 -8.85 15.09
C LEU A 131 -3.44 -10.36 15.11
N MET A 132 -4.27 -11.14 15.79
CA MET A 132 -4.08 -12.58 15.93
C MET A 132 -4.08 -13.29 14.59
N THR A 133 -5.06 -12.96 13.74
CA THR A 133 -5.16 -13.53 12.41
C THR A 133 -4.02 -13.09 11.48
N ALA A 134 -3.55 -11.84 11.58
CA ALA A 134 -2.38 -11.40 10.81
C ALA A 134 -1.11 -12.19 11.19
N ILE A 135 -0.90 -12.49 12.49
CA ILE A 135 0.23 -13.32 12.95
C ILE A 135 0.09 -14.75 12.45
N GLU A 136 -1.11 -15.33 12.54
CA GLU A 136 -1.37 -16.69 12.06
C GLU A 136 -1.10 -16.78 10.55
N LEU A 137 -1.64 -15.88 9.75
CA LEU A 137 -1.38 -15.80 8.30
C LEU A 137 0.11 -15.64 7.97
N ALA A 138 0.84 -14.81 8.73
CA ALA A 138 2.27 -14.60 8.56
C ALA A 138 3.10 -15.85 8.90
N SER A 139 2.60 -16.73 9.77
CA SER A 139 3.26 -17.98 10.18
C SER A 139 2.97 -19.17 9.27
N MET A 140 1.93 -19.08 8.44
CA MET A 140 1.45 -20.20 7.64
C MET A 140 2.42 -20.57 6.52
N LYS A 141 2.68 -21.88 6.38
CA LYS A 141 3.49 -22.46 5.31
C LYS A 141 2.67 -23.49 4.51
N ASN A 142 2.91 -23.54 3.22
CA ASN A 142 2.34 -24.54 2.34
C ASN A 142 3.01 -25.93 2.56
N LYS A 143 2.52 -26.96 1.88
CA LYS A 143 3.05 -28.33 1.99
C LYS A 143 4.55 -28.44 1.62
N GLY A 144 5.07 -27.49 0.86
CA GLY A 144 6.49 -27.40 0.48
C GLY A 144 7.35 -26.63 1.49
N GLY A 145 6.79 -26.19 2.63
CA GLY A 145 7.50 -25.44 3.66
C GLY A 145 7.72 -23.95 3.33
N ARG A 146 7.17 -23.47 2.21
CA ARG A 146 7.23 -22.04 1.81
C ARG A 146 6.05 -21.27 2.42
N PRO A 147 6.20 -19.96 2.65
CA PRO A 147 5.07 -19.13 3.10
C PRO A 147 3.86 -19.27 2.19
N MET A 148 2.66 -19.23 2.78
CA MET A 148 1.41 -19.25 1.99
C MET A 148 1.27 -18.02 1.11
N VAL A 149 1.61 -16.82 1.63
CA VAL A 149 1.46 -15.55 0.90
C VAL A 149 2.75 -14.74 1.01
N PRO A 150 3.71 -14.91 0.09
CA PRO A 150 4.98 -14.17 0.09
C PRO A 150 4.84 -12.78 -0.55
N GLU A 151 3.94 -11.96 -0.02
CA GLU A 151 3.61 -10.62 -0.53
C GLU A 151 3.47 -9.62 0.61
N VAL A 152 3.46 -8.33 0.24
CA VAL A 152 2.96 -7.27 1.13
C VAL A 152 1.44 -7.27 1.04
N CYS A 153 0.79 -7.45 2.20
CA CYS A 153 -0.66 -7.58 2.30
C CYS A 153 -1.24 -6.63 3.34
N ILE A 154 -2.53 -6.35 3.22
CA ILE A 154 -3.35 -5.80 4.31
C ILE A 154 -4.32 -6.88 4.75
N PHE A 155 -4.30 -7.20 6.04
CA PHE A 155 -5.35 -8.01 6.66
C PHE A 155 -6.29 -7.12 7.47
N PHE A 156 -7.57 -7.18 7.16
CA PHE A 156 -8.58 -6.42 7.89
C PHE A 156 -9.96 -7.09 7.78
N ASN A 157 -10.66 -7.21 8.90
CA ASN A 157 -12.04 -7.71 8.95
C ASN A 157 -12.27 -9.01 8.14
N GLY A 158 -11.44 -10.04 8.40
CA GLY A 158 -11.55 -11.35 7.78
C GLY A 158 -11.08 -11.46 6.33
N ARG A 159 -10.42 -10.45 5.78
CA ARG A 159 -9.94 -10.43 4.39
C ARG A 159 -8.46 -10.12 4.30
N LEU A 160 -7.73 -10.95 3.56
CA LEU A 160 -6.34 -10.67 3.20
C LEU A 160 -6.30 -10.09 1.78
N LEU A 161 -5.89 -8.85 1.69
CA LEU A 161 -5.84 -8.08 0.44
C LEU A 161 -4.38 -7.92 0.00
N ARG A 162 -4.12 -7.95 -1.32
CA ARG A 162 -2.82 -7.49 -1.83
C ARG A 162 -2.62 -6.02 -1.50
N GLY A 163 -1.49 -5.67 -0.87
CA GLY A 163 -1.27 -4.35 -0.31
C GLY A 163 -1.39 -3.20 -1.31
N ASN A 164 -0.86 -3.38 -2.53
CA ASN A 164 -0.93 -2.38 -3.60
C ASN A 164 -2.22 -2.44 -4.46
N ARG A 165 -3.21 -3.23 -4.02
CA ARG A 165 -4.55 -3.29 -4.61
C ARG A 165 -5.63 -2.82 -3.65
N ALA A 166 -5.27 -2.65 -2.38
CA ALA A 166 -6.19 -2.25 -1.32
C ALA A 166 -6.37 -0.74 -1.26
N ILE A 167 -7.57 -0.32 -0.88
CA ILE A 167 -7.92 1.07 -0.57
C ILE A 167 -8.71 1.13 0.73
N LYS A 168 -8.60 2.26 1.46
CA LYS A 168 -9.47 2.54 2.61
C LYS A 168 -10.82 3.06 2.11
N ILE A 169 -11.89 2.35 2.41
CA ILE A 169 -13.24 2.64 1.91
C ILE A 169 -14.19 3.19 2.98
N ASN A 170 -13.81 3.07 4.25
CA ASN A 170 -14.68 3.48 5.34
C ASN A 170 -13.85 4.07 6.49
N ALA A 171 -14.31 5.20 7.03
CA ALA A 171 -13.66 5.89 8.14
C ALA A 171 -14.14 5.41 9.52
N GLU A 172 -15.30 4.75 9.62
CA GLU A 172 -15.95 4.40 10.89
C GLU A 172 -16.22 2.90 11.05
N GLY A 173 -16.56 2.21 9.96
CA GLY A 173 -16.95 0.79 10.00
C GLY A 173 -15.75 -0.14 10.06
N PHE A 174 -15.93 -1.33 10.61
CA PHE A 174 -14.89 -2.35 10.69
C PHE A 174 -14.48 -2.91 9.32
N HIS A 175 -15.38 -2.92 8.33
CA HIS A 175 -15.00 -3.15 6.93
C HIS A 175 -14.38 -1.87 6.36
N ALA A 176 -13.13 -1.61 6.75
CA ALA A 176 -12.44 -0.35 6.43
C ALA A 176 -11.64 -0.40 5.13
N PHE A 177 -11.26 -1.59 4.66
CA PHE A 177 -10.46 -1.79 3.44
C PHE A 177 -11.14 -2.76 2.48
N ASP A 178 -10.95 -2.53 1.18
CA ASP A 178 -11.33 -3.48 0.14
C ASP A 178 -10.40 -3.36 -1.09
N SER A 179 -10.53 -4.32 -2.02
CA SER A 179 -9.81 -4.39 -3.29
C SER A 179 -10.80 -4.62 -4.43
N PHE A 180 -11.13 -3.57 -5.18
CA PHE A 180 -12.23 -3.61 -6.16
C PHE A 180 -11.85 -4.23 -7.51
N ASN A 181 -10.59 -4.14 -7.90
CA ASN A 181 -10.10 -4.64 -9.19
C ASN A 181 -9.21 -5.89 -9.06
N HIS A 182 -9.12 -6.44 -7.86
CA HIS A 182 -8.34 -7.66 -7.60
C HIS A 182 -9.04 -8.50 -6.54
N PRO A 183 -9.16 -9.83 -6.71
CA PRO A 183 -9.73 -10.69 -5.70
C PRO A 183 -8.93 -10.67 -4.39
N HIS A 184 -9.57 -11.02 -3.28
CA HIS A 184 -8.89 -11.26 -2.02
C HIS A 184 -7.87 -12.40 -2.18
N LEU A 185 -6.79 -12.37 -1.43
CA LEU A 185 -5.81 -13.46 -1.41
C LEU A 185 -6.23 -14.58 -0.47
N CYS A 186 -6.97 -14.22 0.60
CA CYS A 186 -7.56 -15.16 1.53
C CYS A 186 -8.82 -14.56 2.16
N ASP A 187 -9.86 -15.36 2.29
CA ASP A 187 -11.03 -15.07 3.13
C ASP A 187 -10.92 -15.90 4.39
N VAL A 188 -11.07 -15.23 5.55
CA VAL A 188 -10.92 -15.83 6.87
C VAL A 188 -12.29 -15.90 7.56
N GLY A 189 -12.73 -17.12 7.83
CA GLY A 189 -13.89 -17.45 8.62
C GLY A 189 -13.49 -18.46 9.69
N ILE A 190 -14.26 -19.56 9.85
CA ILE A 190 -13.83 -20.69 10.68
C ILE A 190 -12.56 -21.33 10.09
N ASN A 191 -12.43 -21.30 8.78
CA ASN A 191 -11.26 -21.79 8.05
C ASN A 191 -10.68 -20.68 7.18
N PHE A 192 -9.39 -20.82 6.85
CA PHE A 192 -8.70 -19.98 5.88
C PHE A 192 -8.98 -20.51 4.46
N THR A 193 -9.54 -19.66 3.60
CA THR A 193 -9.78 -19.97 2.19
C THR A 193 -8.85 -19.16 1.33
N PHE A 194 -7.71 -19.75 0.93
CA PHE A 194 -6.72 -19.11 0.06
C PHE A 194 -7.13 -19.18 -1.41
N HIS A 195 -6.91 -18.11 -2.14
CA HIS A 195 -7.13 -18.00 -3.58
C HIS A 195 -5.78 -18.09 -4.32
N ASP A 196 -5.18 -19.29 -4.31
CA ASP A 196 -3.79 -19.56 -4.73
C ASP A 196 -3.43 -19.01 -6.11
N HIS A 197 -4.38 -18.98 -7.06
CA HIS A 197 -4.15 -18.45 -8.41
C HIS A 197 -3.90 -16.95 -8.46
N HIS A 198 -4.22 -16.23 -7.39
CA HIS A 198 -4.01 -14.79 -7.29
C HIS A 198 -2.78 -14.43 -6.48
N ILE A 199 -2.14 -15.38 -5.80
CA ILE A 199 -0.95 -15.15 -4.99
C ILE A 199 0.28 -15.07 -5.88
N LEU A 200 1.13 -14.07 -5.67
CA LEU A 200 2.38 -13.91 -6.41
C LEU A 200 3.37 -15.05 -6.06
N THR A 201 4.08 -15.50 -7.07
CA THR A 201 5.17 -16.47 -6.88
C THR A 201 6.50 -15.75 -7.09
N PRO A 202 7.26 -15.50 -6.02
CA PRO A 202 8.57 -14.88 -6.13
C PRO A 202 9.60 -15.85 -6.71
N ASP A 203 10.73 -15.30 -7.17
CA ASP A 203 11.89 -16.10 -7.56
C ASP A 203 12.69 -16.46 -6.30
N TYR A 204 12.48 -17.67 -5.79
CA TYR A 204 13.16 -18.15 -4.58
C TYR A 204 14.67 -18.37 -4.73
N ASP A 205 15.19 -18.35 -5.95
CA ASP A 205 16.62 -18.47 -6.24
C ASP A 205 17.33 -17.10 -6.18
N LYS A 206 16.58 -16.02 -6.04
CA LYS A 206 17.10 -14.67 -5.89
C LYS A 206 16.83 -14.09 -4.50
N PRO A 207 17.76 -13.29 -3.97
CA PRO A 207 17.54 -12.61 -2.69
C PRO A 207 16.46 -11.52 -2.83
N MET A 208 15.83 -11.18 -1.72
CA MET A 208 15.06 -9.95 -1.59
C MET A 208 16.01 -8.75 -1.63
N VAL A 209 15.62 -7.70 -2.39
CA VAL A 209 16.43 -6.49 -2.53
C VAL A 209 15.64 -5.29 -1.99
N PRO A 210 16.12 -4.65 -0.89
CA PRO A 210 15.46 -3.46 -0.36
C PRO A 210 15.86 -2.20 -1.15
N HIS A 211 14.88 -1.35 -1.46
CA HIS A 211 15.08 -0.05 -2.10
C HIS A 211 14.60 1.05 -1.17
N LEU A 212 15.52 1.96 -0.77
CA LEU A 212 15.25 2.97 0.26
C LEU A 212 14.98 4.37 -0.32
N LYS A 213 15.19 4.57 -1.63
CA LYS A 213 15.05 5.89 -2.25
C LYS A 213 13.71 6.02 -2.95
N LEU A 214 12.99 7.09 -2.60
CA LEU A 214 11.77 7.55 -3.28
C LEU A 214 11.94 9.03 -3.64
N ASP A 215 11.29 9.47 -4.73
CA ASP A 215 11.20 10.89 -5.08
C ASP A 215 9.77 11.38 -4.77
N PRO A 216 9.59 12.23 -3.74
CA PRO A 216 8.27 12.70 -3.32
C PRO A 216 7.67 13.80 -4.20
N ASN A 217 8.36 14.24 -5.25
CA ASN A 217 7.92 15.32 -6.14
C ASN A 217 6.80 14.86 -7.09
N VAL A 218 5.74 14.31 -6.51
CA VAL A 218 4.56 13.75 -7.19
C VAL A 218 3.29 14.41 -6.64
N ILE A 219 2.32 14.65 -7.53
CA ILE A 219 1.00 15.14 -7.13
C ILE A 219 -0.10 14.21 -7.62
N VAL A 220 -1.23 14.21 -6.90
CA VAL A 220 -2.50 13.66 -7.37
C VAL A 220 -3.35 14.80 -7.90
N PHE A 221 -3.80 14.69 -9.15
CA PHE A 221 -4.57 15.71 -9.83
C PHE A 221 -5.91 15.13 -10.29
N SER A 222 -6.99 15.48 -9.61
CA SER A 222 -8.34 15.03 -9.97
C SER A 222 -9.03 16.06 -10.88
N LEU A 223 -9.50 15.60 -12.04
CA LEU A 223 -10.33 16.41 -12.92
C LEU A 223 -11.76 16.53 -12.36
N PHE A 224 -12.36 17.69 -12.55
CA PHE A 224 -13.76 17.94 -12.22
C PHE A 224 -14.36 18.96 -13.20
N PRO A 225 -15.69 18.95 -13.45
CA PRO A 225 -16.34 19.94 -14.29
C PRO A 225 -16.16 21.36 -13.76
N GLY A 226 -15.66 22.26 -14.60
CA GLY A 226 -15.37 23.65 -14.19
C GLY A 226 -13.94 23.92 -13.73
N ILE A 227 -13.04 22.93 -13.81
CA ILE A 227 -11.62 23.15 -13.51
C ILE A 227 -11.02 24.25 -14.40
N GLN A 228 -10.22 25.15 -13.80
CA GLN A 228 -9.72 26.35 -14.50
C GLN A 228 -8.27 26.20 -14.94
N ASP A 229 -7.97 26.71 -16.17
CA ASP A 229 -6.62 26.73 -16.76
C ASP A 229 -5.58 27.33 -15.81
N ALA A 230 -5.84 28.50 -15.24
CA ALA A 230 -4.88 29.21 -14.41
C ALA A 230 -4.38 28.40 -13.19
N ILE A 231 -5.27 27.65 -12.54
CA ILE A 231 -4.92 26.81 -11.38
C ILE A 231 -4.08 25.61 -11.84
N VAL A 232 -4.53 24.92 -12.87
CA VAL A 232 -3.84 23.75 -13.43
C VAL A 232 -2.45 24.13 -13.90
N ARG A 233 -2.34 25.24 -14.63
CA ARG A 233 -1.08 25.78 -15.12
C ARG A 233 -0.08 26.01 -13.97
N HIS A 234 -0.51 26.69 -12.92
CA HIS A 234 0.35 26.98 -11.77
C HIS A 234 0.93 25.70 -11.13
N VAL A 235 0.13 24.65 -11.03
CA VAL A 235 0.57 23.36 -10.49
C VAL A 235 1.51 22.64 -11.47
N LEU A 236 1.11 22.53 -12.74
CA LEU A 236 1.88 21.79 -13.75
C LEU A 236 3.20 22.47 -14.12
N GLU A 237 3.32 23.78 -14.01
CA GLU A 237 4.55 24.55 -14.28
C GLU A 237 5.53 24.57 -13.10
N SER A 238 5.20 23.94 -11.96
CA SER A 238 6.13 23.82 -10.82
C SER A 238 7.47 23.20 -11.27
N PRO A 239 8.61 23.85 -10.97
CA PRO A 239 9.94 23.39 -11.43
C PRO A 239 10.39 22.10 -10.72
N THR A 240 9.84 21.79 -9.55
CA THR A 240 10.18 20.59 -8.78
C THR A 240 9.31 19.40 -9.13
N LEU A 241 8.22 19.59 -9.87
CA LEU A 241 7.29 18.53 -10.22
C LEU A 241 7.95 17.47 -11.12
N ARG A 242 7.91 16.22 -10.70
CA ARG A 242 8.47 15.08 -11.42
C ARG A 242 7.41 14.08 -11.87
N GLY A 243 6.30 13.99 -11.15
CA GLY A 243 5.25 13.01 -11.43
C GLY A 243 3.84 13.51 -11.15
N ILE A 244 2.89 13.02 -11.93
CA ILE A 244 1.47 13.33 -11.81
C ILE A 244 0.67 12.03 -11.88
N VAL A 245 -0.15 11.79 -10.87
CA VAL A 245 -1.25 10.83 -10.94
C VAL A 245 -2.51 11.60 -11.27
N MET A 246 -2.95 11.53 -12.52
CA MET A 246 -4.14 12.21 -13.00
C MET A 246 -5.35 11.30 -12.86
N ARG A 247 -6.37 11.73 -12.11
CA ARG A 247 -7.63 11.01 -11.96
C ARG A 247 -8.66 11.57 -12.95
N THR A 248 -9.06 10.75 -13.91
CA THR A 248 -9.95 11.11 -15.00
C THR A 248 -11.31 10.41 -14.90
N TYR A 249 -12.23 10.75 -15.79
CA TYR A 249 -13.59 10.23 -15.76
C TYR A 249 -13.69 8.84 -16.41
N GLY A 250 -14.51 7.98 -15.83
CA GLY A 250 -14.83 6.66 -16.38
C GLY A 250 -13.61 5.87 -16.81
N SER A 251 -13.55 5.42 -18.04
CA SER A 251 -12.45 4.62 -18.61
C SER A 251 -11.22 5.43 -19.04
N GLY A 252 -11.01 6.62 -18.50
CA GLY A 252 -9.82 7.42 -18.78
C GLY A 252 -10.10 8.69 -19.63
N ASN A 253 -11.31 9.22 -19.59
CA ASN A 253 -11.71 10.40 -20.35
C ASN A 253 -11.34 11.70 -19.63
N ALA A 254 -10.91 12.70 -20.39
CA ALA A 254 -10.62 14.06 -19.93
C ALA A 254 -11.35 15.10 -20.79
N PRO A 255 -11.49 16.35 -20.31
CA PRO A 255 -11.98 17.45 -21.14
C PRO A 255 -11.10 17.61 -22.38
N GLN A 256 -11.72 17.82 -23.54
CA GLN A 256 -11.02 18.04 -24.82
C GLN A 256 -10.57 19.50 -25.02
N ALA A 257 -10.50 20.27 -23.94
CA ALA A 257 -10.08 21.66 -24.01
C ALA A 257 -8.59 21.76 -24.43
N PRO A 258 -8.28 22.54 -25.48
CA PRO A 258 -6.89 22.61 -26.01
C PRO A 258 -5.84 23.04 -25.01
N TRP A 259 -6.22 23.80 -23.98
CA TRP A 259 -5.30 24.30 -22.97
C TRP A 259 -4.78 23.17 -22.06
N ILE A 260 -5.62 22.19 -21.67
CA ILE A 260 -5.19 21.11 -20.79
C ILE A 260 -4.23 20.16 -21.51
N MET A 261 -4.52 19.86 -22.79
CA MET A 261 -3.64 19.00 -23.60
C MET A 261 -2.28 19.64 -23.80
N ARG A 262 -2.22 20.95 -24.05
CA ARG A 262 -0.93 21.70 -24.16
C ARG A 262 -0.15 21.68 -22.86
N LEU A 263 -0.80 21.88 -21.70
CA LEU A 263 -0.12 21.87 -20.41
C LEU A 263 0.45 20.49 -20.07
N LEU A 264 -0.31 19.41 -20.32
CA LEU A 264 0.15 18.02 -20.11
C LEU A 264 1.33 17.69 -21.03
N ASP A 265 1.24 18.04 -22.30
CA ASP A 265 2.31 17.86 -23.28
C ASP A 265 3.60 18.62 -22.88
N GLN A 266 3.46 19.88 -22.49
CA GLN A 266 4.58 20.70 -22.00
C GLN A 266 5.20 20.10 -20.72
N ALA A 267 4.40 19.60 -19.78
CA ALA A 267 4.89 18.93 -18.59
C ALA A 267 5.66 17.66 -18.96
N ALA A 268 5.12 16.84 -19.87
CA ALA A 268 5.77 15.62 -20.34
C ALA A 268 7.12 15.92 -21.05
N HIS A 269 7.19 16.98 -21.86
CA HIS A 269 8.44 17.41 -22.51
C HIS A 269 9.50 17.92 -21.51
N ARG A 270 9.10 18.43 -20.35
CA ARG A 270 10.03 18.74 -19.24
C ARG A 270 10.48 17.52 -18.46
N GLY A 271 10.00 16.32 -18.81
CA GLY A 271 10.35 15.07 -18.15
C GLY A 271 9.41 14.66 -17.02
N VAL A 272 8.25 15.34 -16.87
CA VAL A 272 7.26 14.94 -15.88
C VAL A 272 6.53 13.68 -16.35
N ASN A 273 6.49 12.65 -15.51
CA ASN A 273 5.76 11.41 -15.78
C ASN A 273 4.30 11.55 -15.39
N ILE A 274 3.39 11.31 -16.31
CA ILE A 274 1.95 11.47 -16.10
C ILE A 274 1.26 10.12 -16.25
N ILE A 275 0.65 9.63 -15.16
CA ILE A 275 -0.17 8.42 -15.15
C ILE A 275 -1.64 8.81 -15.08
N ASN A 276 -2.44 8.21 -15.95
CA ASN A 276 -3.88 8.36 -15.95
C ASN A 276 -4.56 7.17 -15.26
N ILE A 277 -5.29 7.42 -14.19
CA ILE A 277 -6.13 6.44 -13.49
C ILE A 277 -7.59 6.89 -13.47
N SER A 278 -8.51 5.95 -13.24
CA SER A 278 -9.93 6.26 -13.15
C SER A 278 -10.28 6.91 -11.79
N GLN A 279 -11.32 7.76 -11.80
CA GLN A 279 -12.01 8.18 -10.57
C GLN A 279 -12.97 7.10 -10.05
N CYS A 280 -13.33 6.13 -10.90
CA CYS A 280 -14.16 5.01 -10.49
C CYS A 280 -13.34 4.00 -9.67
N LEU A 281 -13.99 3.37 -8.70
CA LEU A 281 -13.38 2.34 -7.86
C LEU A 281 -13.12 1.04 -8.62
N THR A 282 -13.95 0.75 -9.64
CA THR A 282 -13.84 -0.45 -10.47
C THR A 282 -13.59 -0.09 -11.92
N GLY A 283 -12.93 -0.99 -12.64
CA GLY A 283 -12.65 -0.86 -14.05
C GLY A 283 -11.23 -0.39 -14.36
N SER A 284 -10.94 -0.24 -15.63
CA SER A 284 -9.59 0.05 -16.14
C SER A 284 -9.60 1.26 -17.07
N VAL A 285 -8.48 1.98 -17.12
CA VAL A 285 -8.25 3.06 -18.07
C VAL A 285 -7.83 2.51 -19.42
N GLU A 286 -8.68 2.71 -20.43
CA GLU A 286 -8.47 2.32 -21.83
C GLU A 286 -8.40 3.56 -22.74
N MET A 287 -7.26 4.22 -22.78
CA MET A 287 -7.10 5.48 -23.52
C MET A 287 -7.23 5.36 -25.05
N SER A 288 -7.23 4.16 -25.60
CA SER A 288 -7.41 3.93 -27.03
C SER A 288 -8.88 3.78 -27.46
N ARG A 289 -9.80 3.62 -26.51
CA ARG A 289 -11.21 3.30 -26.79
C ARG A 289 -12.02 4.52 -27.27
N TYR A 290 -11.71 5.71 -26.77
CA TYR A 290 -12.42 6.94 -27.06
C TYR A 290 -11.49 8.06 -27.51
N GLY A 291 -11.97 8.99 -28.36
CA GLY A 291 -11.17 10.11 -28.86
C GLY A 291 -10.53 10.98 -27.76
N ALA A 292 -11.23 11.20 -26.64
CA ALA A 292 -10.71 11.95 -25.52
C ALA A 292 -9.50 11.26 -24.84
N GLY A 293 -9.51 9.94 -24.70
CA GLY A 293 -8.39 9.17 -24.19
C GLY A 293 -7.21 9.15 -25.17
N PHE A 294 -7.48 9.11 -26.47
CA PHE A 294 -6.45 9.17 -27.51
C PHE A 294 -5.65 10.47 -27.48
N GLN A 295 -6.29 11.61 -27.22
CA GLN A 295 -5.61 12.90 -27.06
C GLN A 295 -4.62 12.89 -25.87
N LEU A 296 -4.97 12.26 -24.77
CA LEU A 296 -4.08 12.08 -23.62
C LEU A 296 -2.84 11.25 -23.99
N LYS A 297 -2.99 10.22 -24.81
CA LYS A 297 -1.87 9.42 -25.30
C LYS A 297 -0.93 10.25 -26.18
N ILE A 298 -1.47 11.14 -27.03
CA ILE A 298 -0.67 12.10 -27.81
C ILE A 298 0.08 13.04 -26.89
N ALA A 299 -0.51 13.50 -25.79
CA ALA A 299 0.13 14.31 -24.76
C ALA A 299 1.06 13.50 -23.83
N HIS A 300 1.52 12.34 -24.28
CA HIS A 300 2.47 11.46 -23.57
C HIS A 300 2.02 10.95 -22.19
N VAL A 301 0.72 10.95 -21.91
CA VAL A 301 0.15 10.38 -20.69
C VAL A 301 0.17 8.85 -20.76
N ILE A 302 0.52 8.20 -19.66
CA ILE A 302 0.59 6.74 -19.54
C ILE A 302 -0.69 6.23 -18.89
N SER A 303 -1.25 5.10 -19.38
CA SER A 303 -2.36 4.44 -18.71
C SER A 303 -1.90 3.78 -17.42
N GLY A 304 -2.55 4.12 -16.30
CA GLY A 304 -2.42 3.43 -15.02
C GLY A 304 -3.32 2.20 -14.90
N ARG A 305 -4.06 1.88 -15.98
CA ARG A 305 -4.97 0.73 -16.05
C ARG A 305 -5.97 0.72 -14.89
N ASP A 306 -5.98 -0.32 -14.08
CA ASP A 306 -6.85 -0.54 -12.93
C ASP A 306 -6.14 -0.28 -11.58
N SER A 307 -5.04 0.49 -11.60
CA SER A 307 -4.27 0.85 -10.40
C SER A 307 -5.09 1.69 -9.43
N THR A 308 -4.86 1.49 -8.14
CA THR A 308 -5.34 2.41 -7.10
C THR A 308 -4.54 3.71 -7.11
N VAL A 309 -5.05 4.76 -6.45
CA VAL A 309 -4.31 6.03 -6.27
C VAL A 309 -3.03 5.78 -5.50
N GLU A 310 -3.13 5.01 -4.43
CA GLU A 310 -2.03 4.68 -3.51
C GLU A 310 -0.90 3.97 -4.26
N ALA A 311 -1.23 2.97 -5.05
CA ALA A 311 -0.25 2.25 -5.86
C ALA A 311 0.36 3.13 -6.95
N ALA A 312 -0.43 3.95 -7.64
CA ALA A 312 0.08 4.83 -8.70
C ALA A 312 1.05 5.89 -8.16
N VAL A 313 0.72 6.52 -7.02
CA VAL A 313 1.58 7.51 -6.35
C VAL A 313 2.89 6.89 -5.91
N THR A 314 2.81 5.80 -5.16
CA THR A 314 4.00 5.15 -4.58
C THR A 314 4.89 4.50 -5.64
N LYS A 315 4.31 3.96 -6.73
CA LYS A 315 5.04 3.47 -7.91
C LYS A 315 5.83 4.58 -8.60
N LEU A 316 5.21 5.76 -8.80
CA LEU A 316 5.89 6.94 -9.35
C LEU A 316 7.06 7.36 -8.47
N MET A 317 6.83 7.55 -7.16
CA MET A 317 7.88 7.93 -6.20
C MET A 317 9.02 6.92 -6.21
N TYR A 318 8.71 5.62 -6.22
CA TYR A 318 9.69 4.53 -6.25
C TYR A 318 10.54 4.54 -7.52
N LEU A 319 9.90 4.59 -8.70
CA LEU A 319 10.62 4.54 -9.97
C LEU A 319 11.48 5.78 -10.20
N GLN A 320 10.99 6.96 -9.84
CA GLN A 320 11.73 8.21 -9.95
C GLN A 320 12.87 8.32 -8.93
N GLY A 321 12.74 7.72 -7.76
CA GLY A 321 13.81 7.61 -6.78
C GLY A 321 14.91 6.61 -7.17
N ARG A 322 14.53 5.58 -7.94
CA ARG A 322 15.44 4.51 -8.37
C ARG A 322 16.19 4.79 -9.67
N TYR A 323 15.52 5.38 -10.66
CA TYR A 323 16.05 5.54 -12.00
C TYR A 323 16.21 7.02 -12.39
N ASN A 324 17.40 7.39 -12.89
CA ASN A 324 17.66 8.73 -13.43
C ASN A 324 17.20 8.85 -14.89
N ASP A 325 17.13 7.73 -15.64
CA ASP A 325 16.68 7.72 -17.03
C ASP A 325 15.15 7.67 -17.08
N ASN A 326 14.55 8.77 -17.56
CA ASN A 326 13.10 8.90 -17.69
C ASN A 326 12.48 7.88 -18.64
N LYS A 327 13.25 7.40 -19.64
CA LYS A 327 12.77 6.34 -20.55
C LYS A 327 12.52 5.04 -19.81
N ILE A 328 13.45 4.66 -18.93
CA ILE A 328 13.30 3.45 -18.07
C ILE A 328 12.09 3.62 -17.13
N VAL A 329 11.93 4.79 -16.51
CA VAL A 329 10.77 5.08 -15.66
C VAL A 329 9.48 4.86 -16.43
N ARG A 330 9.35 5.44 -17.64
CA ARG A 330 8.15 5.32 -18.48
C ARG A 330 7.85 3.89 -18.93
N GLU A 331 8.87 3.10 -19.25
CA GLU A 331 8.73 1.69 -19.60
C GLU A 331 8.22 0.87 -18.39
N LYS A 332 8.81 1.09 -17.22
CA LYS A 332 8.42 0.36 -15.99
C LYS A 332 7.04 0.78 -15.44
N LEU A 333 6.60 2.00 -15.68
CA LEU A 333 5.25 2.44 -15.32
C LEU A 333 4.15 1.62 -16.03
N GLN A 334 4.44 1.07 -17.20
CA GLN A 334 3.49 0.27 -18.00
C GLN A 334 3.55 -1.24 -17.66
N GLN A 335 4.51 -1.67 -16.84
CA GLN A 335 4.67 -3.05 -16.40
C GLN A 335 4.00 -3.26 -15.03
N SER A 336 3.56 -4.47 -14.75
CA SER A 336 3.21 -4.88 -13.40
C SER A 336 4.50 -5.27 -12.68
N LEU A 337 4.86 -4.54 -11.62
CA LEU A 337 6.08 -4.77 -10.84
C LEU A 337 5.84 -5.69 -9.65
N ALA A 338 4.70 -5.51 -8.99
CA ALA A 338 4.32 -6.24 -7.79
C ALA A 338 2.82 -6.60 -7.79
N GLY A 339 2.23 -6.81 -8.97
CA GLY A 339 0.82 -7.17 -9.11
C GLY A 339 -0.16 -6.00 -8.97
N GLU A 340 0.32 -4.75 -9.02
CA GLU A 340 -0.46 -3.53 -8.81
C GLU A 340 -1.41 -3.17 -9.96
N ILE A 341 -1.21 -3.76 -11.15
CA ILE A 341 -2.07 -3.60 -12.32
C ILE A 341 -2.33 -4.95 -12.99
N THR A 342 -3.47 -5.08 -13.65
CA THR A 342 -3.79 -6.20 -14.55
C THR A 342 -3.26 -5.89 -15.95
N LEU A 343 -2.53 -6.83 -16.55
CA LEU A 343 -1.92 -6.69 -17.90
C LEU A 343 -2.86 -7.18 -19.00
#